data_204ec89f7698ddfeb66142f186c79d3e
#
_entry.id   204ec89f7698ddfeb66142f186c79d3e
#
_cell.length_a   1.000
_cell.length_b   1.000
_cell.length_c   1.000
_cell.angle_alpha   90.00
_cell.angle_beta   90.00
_cell.angle_gamma   90.00
#
_symmetry.space_group_name_H-M   'P 1'
#
loop_
_entity.id
_entity.type
_entity.pdbx_description
1 polymer ?
#
loop_
_entity_poly.entity_id
_entity_poly.type
_entity_poly.pdbx_seq_one_letter_code
_entity_poly.pdbx_strand_id
1 'polypeptide(L)'
;EETGLPVITEVMTAEDVSLVEEYTDILQVGARNVQNFSLLDAVGKAQKPVLLKRGFSTSYEEWLLSAEYVLAGGNSQLILCERGIRTFETYTRNTLDLEAIPVIKRLSHLPIVVDPSHGTGKWHLVTPMALAAVAAGAHGLLIEVHPNPDRALSDGAQSLTFENFQRLMDGVRAVAKAVDKKVSPLAPQGVRD
;
A
#
# COMPACT_ATOMS: atom_id res chain seq x y z
N GLU A 1 12.64 -14.43 -8.98
CA GLU A 1 14.02 -14.49 -9.44
C GLU A 1 14.19 -13.87 -10.84
N GLU A 2 13.28 -14.10 -11.79
CA GLU A 2 13.41 -13.61 -13.19
C GLU A 2 13.49 -12.09 -13.30
N THR A 3 12.74 -11.35 -12.47
CA THR A 3 12.65 -9.88 -12.56
C THR A 3 13.54 -9.15 -11.56
N GLY A 4 14.00 -9.82 -10.51
CA GLY A 4 14.71 -9.21 -9.38
C GLY A 4 13.86 -8.23 -8.56
N LEU A 5 12.54 -8.16 -8.78
CA LEU A 5 11.63 -7.31 -8.01
C LEU A 5 11.31 -7.97 -6.67
N PRO A 6 11.27 -7.20 -5.56
CA PRO A 6 10.80 -7.70 -4.29
C PRO A 6 9.31 -8.08 -4.36
N VAL A 7 8.95 -9.12 -3.64
CA VAL A 7 7.59 -9.65 -3.57
C VAL A 7 6.90 -9.16 -2.30
N ILE A 8 5.69 -8.65 -2.46
CA ILE A 8 4.77 -8.36 -1.37
C ILE A 8 3.50 -9.19 -1.57
N THR A 9 3.05 -9.89 -0.53
CA THR A 9 1.81 -10.67 -0.59
C THR A 9 1.02 -10.60 0.70
N GLU A 10 -0.32 -10.74 0.58
CA GLU A 10 -1.23 -10.69 1.72
C GLU A 10 -1.19 -11.99 2.49
N VAL A 11 -1.04 -11.89 3.82
CA VAL A 11 -1.28 -12.97 4.77
C VAL A 11 -2.60 -12.72 5.49
N MET A 12 -3.44 -13.75 5.60
CA MET A 12 -4.81 -13.60 6.09
C MET A 12 -5.03 -14.19 7.48
N THR A 13 -4.21 -15.17 7.90
CA THR A 13 -4.33 -15.82 9.20
C THR A 13 -2.98 -15.84 9.91
N ALA A 14 -3.00 -15.95 11.23
CA ALA A 14 -1.75 -16.02 12.02
C ALA A 14 -0.96 -17.32 11.74
N GLU A 15 -1.66 -18.40 11.42
CA GLU A 15 -1.08 -19.70 11.13
C GLU A 15 -0.27 -19.70 9.83
N ASP A 16 -0.66 -18.88 8.86
CA ASP A 16 -0.01 -18.80 7.55
C ASP A 16 1.23 -17.88 7.54
N VAL A 17 1.48 -17.11 8.61
CA VAL A 17 2.56 -16.12 8.64
C VAL A 17 3.92 -16.77 8.35
N SER A 18 4.24 -17.87 9.00
CA SER A 18 5.55 -18.55 8.82
C SER A 18 5.73 -19.05 7.39
N LEU A 19 4.68 -19.59 6.77
CA LEU A 19 4.73 -20.07 5.39
C LEU A 19 4.89 -18.91 4.41
N VAL A 20 4.08 -17.85 4.56
CA VAL A 20 4.10 -16.70 3.66
C VAL A 20 5.44 -15.95 3.76
N GLU A 21 6.01 -15.85 4.97
CA GLU A 21 7.31 -15.22 5.22
C GLU A 21 8.46 -15.86 4.41
N GLU A 22 8.42 -17.16 4.16
CA GLU A 22 9.43 -17.87 3.36
C GLU A 22 9.47 -17.40 1.88
N TYR A 23 8.32 -16.96 1.34
CA TYR A 23 8.15 -16.68 -0.09
C TYR A 23 7.95 -15.20 -0.42
N THR A 24 8.00 -14.31 0.58
CA THR A 24 7.79 -12.87 0.38
C THR A 24 8.93 -12.04 0.94
N ASP A 25 9.11 -10.85 0.41
CA ASP A 25 10.02 -9.83 0.97
C ASP A 25 9.29 -8.90 1.94
N ILE A 26 7.96 -8.72 1.76
CA ILE A 26 7.11 -7.90 2.63
C ILE A 26 5.79 -8.64 2.86
N LEU A 27 5.39 -8.77 4.14
CA LEU A 27 4.07 -9.27 4.52
C LEU A 27 3.03 -8.16 4.42
N GLN A 28 1.89 -8.41 3.77
CA GLN A 28 0.80 -7.45 3.73
C GLN A 28 -0.34 -7.90 4.64
N VAL A 29 -0.81 -7.00 5.51
CA VAL A 29 -2.06 -7.17 6.27
C VAL A 29 -3.14 -6.35 5.58
N GLY A 30 -4.16 -7.03 5.05
CA GLY A 30 -5.27 -6.43 4.33
C GLY A 30 -6.18 -5.59 5.23
N ALA A 31 -6.93 -4.67 4.63
CA ALA A 31 -7.82 -3.75 5.34
C ALA A 31 -8.89 -4.45 6.22
N ARG A 32 -9.33 -5.65 5.82
CA ARG A 32 -10.28 -6.46 6.61
C ARG A 32 -9.67 -7.01 7.90
N ASN A 33 -8.35 -7.10 7.95
CA ASN A 33 -7.58 -7.66 9.06
C ASN A 33 -6.87 -6.59 9.91
N VAL A 34 -7.17 -5.31 9.73
CA VAL A 34 -6.52 -4.22 10.47
C VAL A 34 -6.67 -4.36 11.99
N GLN A 35 -7.72 -5.00 12.48
CA GLN A 35 -7.99 -5.29 13.90
C GLN A 35 -7.97 -6.79 14.20
N ASN A 36 -7.39 -7.61 13.35
CA ASN A 36 -7.13 -9.01 13.65
C ASN A 36 -5.87 -9.12 14.53
N PHE A 37 -6.06 -8.92 15.84
CA PHE A 37 -4.95 -8.82 16.78
C PHE A 37 -4.09 -10.07 16.84
N SER A 38 -4.66 -11.26 16.63
CA SER A 38 -3.87 -12.51 16.53
C SER A 38 -2.93 -12.48 15.32
N LEU A 39 -3.40 -11.98 14.19
CA LEU A 39 -2.55 -11.82 13.00
C LEU A 39 -1.51 -10.71 13.22
N LEU A 40 -1.90 -9.57 13.82
CA LEU A 40 -0.97 -8.47 14.11
C LEU A 40 0.17 -8.92 15.05
N ASP A 41 -0.15 -9.70 16.09
CA ASP A 41 0.85 -10.29 16.98
C ASP A 41 1.78 -11.26 16.23
N ALA A 42 1.25 -12.08 15.33
CA ALA A 42 2.05 -13.02 14.54
C ALA A 42 3.01 -12.30 13.58
N VAL A 43 2.54 -11.32 12.80
CA VAL A 43 3.41 -10.54 11.89
C VAL A 43 4.36 -9.62 12.65
N GLY A 44 4.01 -9.23 13.89
CA GLY A 44 4.89 -8.50 14.79
C GLY A 44 6.12 -9.30 15.25
N LYS A 45 6.07 -10.63 15.17
CA LYS A 45 7.19 -11.54 15.49
C LYS A 45 7.98 -11.96 14.26
N ALA A 46 7.46 -11.69 13.06
CA ALA A 46 8.12 -12.01 11.81
C ALA A 46 9.36 -11.14 11.57
N GLN A 47 10.28 -11.62 10.75
CA GLN A 47 11.54 -10.94 10.43
C GLN A 47 11.43 -10.09 9.15
N LYS A 48 10.29 -10.13 8.46
CA LYS A 48 10.05 -9.37 7.23
C LYS A 48 9.30 -8.06 7.53
N PRO A 49 9.54 -7.00 6.74
CA PRO A 49 8.72 -5.80 6.80
C PRO A 49 7.23 -6.12 6.65
N VAL A 50 6.40 -5.31 7.30
CA VAL A 50 4.94 -5.44 7.25
C VAL A 50 4.32 -4.20 6.60
N LEU A 51 3.42 -4.38 5.64
CA LEU A 51 2.55 -3.32 5.11
C LEU A 51 1.16 -3.49 5.71
N LEU A 52 0.73 -2.53 6.54
CA LEU A 52 -0.56 -2.54 7.21
C LEU A 52 -1.54 -1.59 6.51
N LYS A 53 -2.54 -2.15 5.83
CA LYS A 53 -3.61 -1.38 5.18
C LYS A 53 -4.62 -0.88 6.21
N ARG A 54 -5.03 0.39 6.07
CA ARG A 54 -6.10 1.00 6.86
C ARG A 54 -7.42 0.29 6.61
N GLY A 55 -8.20 0.05 7.65
CA GLY A 55 -9.55 -0.50 7.55
C GLY A 55 -10.57 0.51 7.03
N PHE A 56 -11.71 0.00 6.55
CA PHE A 56 -12.75 0.79 5.88
C PHE A 56 -13.41 1.86 6.79
N SER A 57 -13.43 1.64 8.10
CA SER A 57 -14.03 2.55 9.08
C SER A 57 -13.09 2.79 10.26
N THR A 58 -11.79 2.73 10.01
CA THR A 58 -10.73 2.83 11.01
C THR A 58 -10.24 4.28 11.09
N SER A 59 -10.32 4.87 12.27
CA SER A 59 -9.75 6.19 12.55
C SER A 59 -8.22 6.15 12.50
N TYR A 60 -7.57 7.31 12.45
CA TYR A 60 -6.10 7.37 12.51
C TYR A 60 -5.55 6.78 13.81
N GLU A 61 -6.23 7.06 14.93
CA GLU A 61 -5.85 6.52 16.23
C GLU A 61 -5.93 5.00 16.27
N GLU A 62 -7.06 4.40 15.86
CA GLU A 62 -7.22 2.95 15.80
C GLU A 62 -6.20 2.29 14.87
N TRP A 63 -5.88 2.95 13.74
CA TRP A 63 -4.87 2.44 12.82
C TRP A 63 -3.47 2.46 13.41
N LEU A 64 -3.11 3.53 14.12
CA LEU A 64 -1.84 3.64 14.84
C LEU A 64 -1.77 2.66 16.02
N LEU A 65 -2.87 2.44 16.75
CA LEU A 65 -2.93 1.40 17.78
C LEU A 65 -2.74 0.00 17.20
N SER A 66 -3.31 -0.27 16.02
CA SER A 66 -3.07 -1.55 15.31
C SER A 66 -1.59 -1.68 14.89
N ALA A 67 -0.96 -0.58 14.49
CA ALA A 67 0.47 -0.54 14.20
C ALA A 67 1.32 -0.82 15.44
N GLU A 68 0.91 -0.34 16.62
CA GLU A 68 1.59 -0.59 17.89
C GLU A 68 1.61 -2.07 18.28
N TYR A 69 0.59 -2.85 17.93
CA TYR A 69 0.62 -4.31 18.13
C TYR A 69 1.78 -4.96 17.38
N VAL A 70 2.01 -4.56 16.13
CA VAL A 70 3.12 -5.07 15.32
C VAL A 70 4.46 -4.65 15.91
N LEU A 71 4.59 -3.36 16.30
CA LEU A 71 5.80 -2.83 16.91
C LEU A 71 6.11 -3.48 18.26
N ALA A 72 5.09 -3.72 19.08
CA ALA A 72 5.22 -4.39 20.40
C ALA A 72 5.67 -5.85 20.26
N GLY A 73 5.35 -6.51 19.13
CA GLY A 73 5.86 -7.84 18.79
C GLY A 73 7.37 -7.87 18.49
N GLY A 74 7.99 -6.68 18.32
CA GLY A 74 9.42 -6.53 18.04
C GLY A 74 9.75 -6.17 16.59
N ASN A 75 8.76 -6.15 15.68
CA ASN A 75 8.97 -5.82 14.28
C ASN A 75 8.81 -4.30 14.03
N SER A 76 9.92 -3.60 13.96
CA SER A 76 9.95 -2.14 13.68
C SER A 76 9.87 -1.78 12.19
N GLN A 77 9.87 -2.77 11.29
CA GLN A 77 9.84 -2.56 9.85
C GLN A 77 8.37 -2.50 9.36
N LEU A 78 7.67 -1.43 9.65
CA LEU A 78 6.25 -1.28 9.39
C LEU A 78 5.96 -0.12 8.44
N ILE A 79 5.12 -0.37 7.44
CA ILE A 79 4.66 0.59 6.43
C ILE A 79 3.14 0.71 6.55
N LEU A 80 2.61 1.91 6.64
CA LEU A 80 1.17 2.16 6.63
C LEU A 80 0.67 2.39 5.20
N CYS A 81 -0.53 1.86 4.87
CA CYS A 81 -1.12 2.01 3.55
C CYS A 81 -2.55 2.55 3.63
N GLU A 82 -2.73 3.81 3.21
CA GLU A 82 -4.07 4.39 2.99
C GLU A 82 -4.65 3.82 1.70
N ARG A 83 -5.90 3.30 1.76
CA ARG A 83 -6.58 2.61 0.65
C ARG A 83 -8.06 2.98 0.48
N GLY A 84 -8.47 4.06 1.11
CA GLY A 84 -9.85 4.53 1.12
C GLY A 84 -10.66 4.01 2.30
N ILE A 85 -11.55 4.86 2.76
CA ILE A 85 -12.51 4.60 3.84
C ILE A 85 -13.94 4.61 3.29
N ARG A 86 -14.86 3.97 3.99
CA ARG A 86 -16.28 4.06 3.69
C ARG A 86 -16.84 5.41 4.14
N THR A 87 -17.56 6.04 3.23
CA THR A 87 -18.34 7.24 3.47
C THR A 87 -19.74 7.06 2.88
N PHE A 88 -20.54 8.11 2.90
CA PHE A 88 -21.85 8.13 2.25
C PHE A 88 -21.76 8.16 0.70
N GLU A 89 -20.58 8.50 0.15
CA GLU A 89 -20.40 8.56 -1.32
C GLU A 89 -20.35 7.15 -1.91
N THR A 90 -21.06 6.94 -3.01
CA THR A 90 -21.23 5.63 -3.66
C THR A 90 -20.71 5.58 -5.09
N TYR A 91 -20.28 6.71 -5.66
CA TYR A 91 -19.73 6.76 -7.02
C TYR A 91 -18.41 6.01 -7.13
N THR A 92 -17.56 6.12 -6.11
CA THR A 92 -16.30 5.38 -5.99
C THR A 92 -16.45 4.21 -5.03
N ARG A 93 -15.56 3.22 -5.13
CA ARG A 93 -15.55 2.06 -4.23
C ARG A 93 -15.40 2.47 -2.76
N ASN A 94 -14.51 3.45 -2.51
CA ASN A 94 -14.27 4.09 -1.22
C ASN A 94 -13.93 5.56 -1.45
N THR A 95 -13.89 6.35 -0.39
CA THR A 95 -13.31 7.70 -0.41
C THR A 95 -11.84 7.62 -0.04
N LEU A 96 -10.95 7.95 -0.97
CA LEU A 96 -9.51 7.98 -0.70
C LEU A 96 -9.18 9.21 0.16
N ASP A 97 -8.73 8.94 1.39
CA ASP A 97 -8.43 9.96 2.39
C ASP A 97 -6.98 10.42 2.27
N LEU A 98 -6.75 11.45 1.45
CA LEU A 98 -5.40 12.01 1.26
C LEU A 98 -4.92 12.83 2.46
N GLU A 99 -5.82 13.28 3.34
CA GLU A 99 -5.46 13.96 4.58
C GLU A 99 -4.69 13.02 5.53
N ALA A 100 -4.90 11.72 5.41
CA ALA A 100 -4.14 10.72 6.16
C ALA A 100 -2.62 10.90 6.01
N ILE A 101 -2.15 11.36 4.84
CA ILE A 101 -0.72 11.49 4.57
C ILE A 101 -0.05 12.50 5.51
N PRO A 102 -0.42 13.79 5.52
CA PRO A 102 0.19 14.76 6.42
C PRO A 102 -0.12 14.49 7.91
N VAL A 103 -1.29 13.92 8.22
CA VAL A 103 -1.66 13.58 9.61
C VAL A 103 -0.75 12.48 10.15
N ILE A 104 -0.62 11.35 9.45
CA ILE A 104 0.24 10.23 9.89
C ILE A 104 1.71 10.68 9.99
N LYS A 105 2.20 11.46 9.04
CA LYS A 105 3.58 11.99 9.08
C LYS A 105 3.83 12.91 10.29
N ARG A 106 2.78 13.53 10.85
CA ARG A 106 2.87 14.33 12.07
C ARG A 106 2.81 13.49 13.35
N LEU A 107 2.02 12.42 13.32
CA LEU A 107 1.75 11.59 14.49
C LEU A 107 2.74 10.43 14.66
N SER A 108 3.40 10.02 13.57
CA SER A 108 4.27 8.83 13.55
C SER A 108 5.49 9.03 12.64
N HIS A 109 6.54 8.27 12.92
CA HIS A 109 7.73 8.15 12.06
C HIS A 109 7.55 7.12 10.94
N LEU A 110 6.46 6.34 10.97
CA LEU A 110 6.24 5.26 10.01
C LEU A 110 6.02 5.80 8.60
N PRO A 111 6.58 5.17 7.57
CA PRO A 111 6.28 5.54 6.19
C PRO A 111 4.82 5.25 5.85
N ILE A 112 4.23 6.14 5.04
CA ILE A 112 2.87 5.98 4.52
C ILE A 112 2.89 5.88 3.01
N VAL A 113 2.26 4.84 2.46
CA VAL A 113 1.97 4.65 1.04
C VAL A 113 0.48 4.78 0.79
N VAL A 114 0.09 4.97 -0.46
CA VAL A 114 -1.31 5.17 -0.86
C VAL A 114 -1.67 4.21 -1.98
N ASP A 115 -2.85 3.61 -1.86
CA ASP A 115 -3.44 2.68 -2.82
C ASP A 115 -4.68 3.33 -3.46
N PRO A 116 -4.52 4.11 -4.53
CA PRO A 116 -5.64 4.75 -5.21
C PRO A 116 -6.48 3.76 -6.05
N SER A 117 -5.93 2.61 -6.40
CA SER A 117 -6.65 1.56 -7.12
C SER A 117 -7.81 1.03 -6.29
N HIS A 118 -7.55 0.55 -5.08
CA HIS A 118 -8.59 0.12 -4.15
C HIS A 118 -9.39 1.29 -3.58
N GLY A 119 -8.76 2.45 -3.41
CA GLY A 119 -9.43 3.66 -2.93
C GLY A 119 -10.57 4.08 -3.85
N THR A 120 -10.30 4.21 -5.13
CA THR A 120 -11.28 4.69 -6.11
C THR A 120 -12.15 3.58 -6.71
N GLY A 121 -11.57 2.39 -6.93
CA GLY A 121 -12.21 1.28 -7.62
C GLY A 121 -12.43 1.51 -9.12
N LYS A 122 -11.84 2.58 -9.70
CA LYS A 122 -12.03 2.99 -11.10
C LYS A 122 -10.71 3.42 -11.72
N TRP A 123 -10.28 2.73 -12.78
CA TRP A 123 -8.99 2.95 -13.41
C TRP A 123 -8.71 4.40 -13.82
N HIS A 124 -9.72 5.13 -14.35
CA HIS A 124 -9.56 6.51 -14.80
C HIS A 124 -9.35 7.52 -13.66
N LEU A 125 -9.65 7.14 -12.41
CA LEU A 125 -9.41 7.94 -11.22
C LEU A 125 -8.06 7.63 -10.56
N VAL A 126 -7.44 6.51 -10.90
CA VAL A 126 -6.18 6.07 -10.27
C VAL A 126 -5.06 7.09 -10.50
N THR A 127 -4.85 7.52 -11.75
CA THR A 127 -3.79 8.48 -12.07
C THR A 127 -3.94 9.82 -11.34
N PRO A 128 -5.07 10.54 -11.42
CA PRO A 128 -5.19 11.82 -10.72
C PRO A 128 -5.03 11.69 -9.20
N MET A 129 -5.55 10.60 -8.61
CA MET A 129 -5.42 10.38 -7.15
C MET A 129 -4.01 9.96 -6.74
N ALA A 130 -3.29 9.21 -7.58
CA ALA A 130 -1.89 8.90 -7.37
C ALA A 130 -1.01 10.17 -7.38
N LEU A 131 -1.21 11.06 -8.35
CA LEU A 131 -0.50 12.34 -8.44
C LEU A 131 -0.78 13.23 -7.22
N ALA A 132 -2.04 13.31 -6.79
CA ALA A 132 -2.43 14.04 -5.60
C ALA A 132 -1.79 13.44 -4.33
N ALA A 133 -1.69 12.12 -4.21
CA ALA A 133 -1.01 11.46 -3.10
C ALA A 133 0.48 11.79 -3.03
N VAL A 134 1.17 11.81 -4.18
CA VAL A 134 2.58 12.24 -4.26
C VAL A 134 2.72 13.71 -3.84
N ALA A 135 1.85 14.59 -4.32
CA ALA A 135 1.83 16.00 -3.97
C ALA A 135 1.57 16.22 -2.47
N ALA A 136 0.67 15.42 -1.86
CA ALA A 136 0.41 15.43 -0.42
C ALA A 136 1.58 14.88 0.42
N GLY A 137 2.57 14.26 -0.19
CA GLY A 137 3.79 13.81 0.45
C GLY A 137 3.87 12.33 0.77
N ALA A 138 3.08 11.47 0.14
CA ALA A 138 3.20 10.01 0.27
C ALA A 138 4.63 9.51 0.00
N HIS A 139 5.02 8.43 0.68
CA HIS A 139 6.33 7.81 0.50
C HIS A 139 6.33 6.79 -0.65
N GLY A 140 5.16 6.31 -1.06
CA GLY A 140 5.01 5.38 -2.16
C GLY A 140 3.56 5.24 -2.61
N LEU A 141 3.37 4.48 -3.67
CA LEU A 141 2.07 4.17 -4.26
C LEU A 141 1.93 2.65 -4.42
N LEU A 142 0.72 2.15 -4.25
CA LEU A 142 0.33 0.78 -4.61
C LEU A 142 -0.67 0.86 -5.76
N ILE A 143 -0.31 0.35 -6.92
CA ILE A 143 -1.09 0.47 -8.16
C ILE A 143 -1.37 -0.90 -8.75
N GLU A 144 -2.61 -1.19 -9.05
CA GLU A 144 -2.97 -2.39 -9.78
C GLU A 144 -2.80 -2.22 -11.28
N VAL A 145 -2.12 -3.18 -11.90
CA VAL A 145 -1.82 -3.20 -13.32
C VAL A 145 -2.17 -4.56 -13.91
N HIS A 146 -2.83 -4.60 -15.04
CA HIS A 146 -3.17 -5.83 -15.74
C HIS A 146 -3.03 -5.65 -17.27
N PRO A 147 -2.47 -6.62 -18.00
CA PRO A 147 -2.30 -6.50 -19.45
C PRO A 147 -3.63 -6.37 -20.21
N ASN A 148 -4.70 -6.95 -19.67
CA ASN A 148 -6.06 -6.84 -20.20
C ASN A 148 -7.08 -6.78 -19.04
N PRO A 149 -7.37 -5.57 -18.48
CA PRO A 149 -8.25 -5.42 -17.32
C PRO A 149 -9.63 -6.06 -17.48
N ASP A 150 -10.21 -6.07 -18.69
CA ASP A 150 -11.52 -6.67 -18.97
C ASP A 150 -11.54 -8.20 -18.76
N ARG A 151 -10.37 -8.83 -18.74
CA ARG A 151 -10.19 -10.27 -18.53
C ARG A 151 -9.59 -10.60 -17.15
N ALA A 152 -9.39 -9.62 -16.29
CA ALA A 152 -8.89 -9.86 -14.95
C ALA A 152 -9.86 -10.72 -14.15
N LEU A 153 -9.32 -11.67 -13.37
CA LEU A 153 -10.13 -12.53 -12.50
C LEU A 153 -10.73 -11.77 -11.32
N SER A 154 -10.09 -10.65 -10.92
CA SER A 154 -10.57 -9.74 -9.88
C SER A 154 -10.12 -8.32 -10.19
N ASP A 155 -10.83 -7.33 -9.67
CA ASP A 155 -10.46 -5.91 -9.62
C ASP A 155 -10.09 -5.25 -10.98
N GLY A 156 -10.55 -5.80 -12.12
CA GLY A 156 -10.25 -5.29 -13.45
C GLY A 156 -10.69 -3.84 -13.65
N ALA A 157 -11.82 -3.44 -13.07
CA ALA A 157 -12.35 -2.06 -13.18
C ALA A 157 -11.41 -0.98 -12.63
N GLN A 158 -10.49 -1.32 -11.75
CA GLN A 158 -9.52 -0.42 -11.12
C GLN A 158 -8.08 -0.62 -11.62
N SER A 159 -7.84 -1.66 -12.40
CA SER A 159 -6.51 -1.97 -12.93
C SER A 159 -6.14 -1.09 -14.12
N LEU A 160 -4.91 -0.60 -14.14
CA LEU A 160 -4.35 0.11 -15.29
C LEU A 160 -3.82 -0.87 -16.33
N THR A 161 -3.89 -0.49 -17.60
CA THR A 161 -3.06 -1.12 -18.63
C THR A 161 -1.60 -0.70 -18.48
N PHE A 162 -0.66 -1.41 -19.12
CA PHE A 162 0.76 -1.04 -19.10
C PHE A 162 1.00 0.36 -19.66
N GLU A 163 0.26 0.75 -20.69
CA GLU A 163 0.34 2.09 -21.29
C GLU A 163 -0.13 3.17 -20.29
N ASN A 164 -1.28 2.96 -19.62
CA ASN A 164 -1.79 3.89 -18.62
C ASN A 164 -0.86 3.97 -17.41
N PHE A 165 -0.25 2.85 -17.00
CA PHE A 165 0.74 2.84 -15.94
C PHE A 165 2.00 3.64 -16.32
N GLN A 166 2.49 3.52 -17.56
CA GLN A 166 3.62 4.33 -18.05
C GLN A 166 3.30 5.83 -17.97
N ARG A 167 2.11 6.24 -18.43
CA ARG A 167 1.66 7.64 -18.34
C ARG A 167 1.54 8.12 -16.89
N LEU A 168 1.04 7.25 -15.99
CA LEU A 168 1.01 7.54 -14.57
C LEU A 168 2.42 7.80 -14.04
N MET A 169 3.38 6.95 -14.37
CA MET A 169 4.76 7.08 -13.88
C MET A 169 5.46 8.34 -14.40
N ASP A 170 5.16 8.79 -15.61
CA ASP A 170 5.67 10.06 -16.13
C ASP A 170 5.11 11.24 -15.32
N GLY A 171 3.80 11.22 -15.02
CA GLY A 171 3.18 12.20 -14.13
C GLY A 171 3.75 12.16 -12.70
N VAL A 172 3.95 10.97 -12.14
CA VAL A 172 4.55 10.78 -10.81
C VAL A 172 5.94 11.41 -10.74
N ARG A 173 6.80 11.20 -11.74
CA ARG A 173 8.14 11.81 -11.81
C ARG A 173 8.06 13.33 -11.85
N ALA A 174 7.12 13.89 -12.63
CA ALA A 174 6.93 15.33 -12.75
C ALA A 174 6.48 15.95 -11.42
N VAL A 175 5.46 15.38 -10.77
CA VAL A 175 4.93 15.86 -9.49
C VAL A 175 5.97 15.68 -8.38
N ALA A 176 6.65 14.52 -8.31
CA ALA A 176 7.68 14.28 -7.32
C ALA A 176 8.78 15.35 -7.39
N LYS A 177 9.25 15.70 -8.59
CA LYS A 177 10.21 16.79 -8.80
C LYS A 177 9.68 18.14 -8.30
N ALA A 178 8.40 18.44 -8.54
CA ALA A 178 7.78 19.71 -8.13
C ALA A 178 7.65 19.85 -6.59
N VAL A 179 7.68 18.74 -5.85
CA VAL A 179 7.62 18.73 -4.37
C VAL A 179 8.93 18.24 -3.73
N ASP A 180 10.06 18.41 -4.43
CA ASP A 180 11.41 18.07 -3.97
C ASP A 180 11.58 16.59 -3.55
N LYS A 181 10.84 15.68 -4.19
CA LYS A 181 10.97 14.24 -4.02
C LYS A 181 11.66 13.59 -5.22
N LYS A 182 12.21 12.42 -4.98
CA LYS A 182 12.81 11.57 -6.03
C LYS A 182 12.05 10.25 -6.09
N VAL A 183 11.77 9.79 -7.30
CA VAL A 183 11.34 8.42 -7.53
C VAL A 183 12.58 7.55 -7.47
N SER A 184 12.61 6.56 -6.57
CA SER A 184 13.73 5.63 -6.47
C SER A 184 13.90 4.90 -7.80
N PRO A 185 15.12 4.77 -8.33
CA PRO A 185 15.37 3.88 -9.46
C PRO A 185 15.05 2.45 -9.03
N LEU A 186 14.65 1.61 -9.98
CA LEU A 186 14.66 0.16 -9.76
C LEU A 186 16.06 -0.22 -9.29
N ALA A 187 16.14 -1.04 -8.23
CA ALA A 187 17.43 -1.58 -7.81
C ALA A 187 18.11 -2.22 -9.02
N PRO A 188 19.42 -1.99 -9.24
CA PRO A 188 20.15 -2.67 -10.29
C PRO A 188 19.97 -4.19 -10.13
N GLN A 189 19.63 -4.87 -11.20
CA GLN A 189 19.69 -6.33 -11.22
C GLN A 189 21.15 -6.72 -10.97
N GLY A 190 21.46 -7.26 -9.82
CA GLY A 190 22.78 -7.80 -9.61
C GLY A 190 23.30 -7.58 -8.19
N VAL A 191 23.69 -8.71 -7.65
CA VAL A 191 24.47 -8.98 -6.43
C VAL A 191 23.62 -9.08 -5.19
N ARG A 192 23.05 -10.26 -4.99
CA ARG A 192 22.94 -10.86 -3.65
C ARG A 192 24.27 -11.54 -3.40
N ASP A 193 25.10 -10.95 -2.53
CA ASP A 193 26.22 -11.64 -1.91
C ASP A 193 25.72 -12.67 -0.90
#